data_5920bb45c37537131b87d284109ce86a
#
_entry.id   5920bb45c37537131b87d284109ce86a
#
_cell.length_a   1.000
_cell.length_b   1.000
_cell.length_c   1.000
_cell.angle_alpha   90.00
_cell.angle_beta   90.00
_cell.angle_gamma   90.00
#
_symmetry.space_group_name_H-M   'P 1'
#
loop_
_entity.id
_entity.type
_entity.pdbx_description
1 polymer ?
#
loop_
_entity_poly.entity_id
_entity_poly.type
_entity_poly.pdbx_seq_one_letter_code
_entity_poly.pdbx_strand_id
1 'polypeptide(L)'
;MAMLFTEYEGFETYMNIDERSASFMALGIAKAYKEPTVLVCTSGSAVAHYLPAMLEAQYSGVPIIVLSADRPHTLLHVGAPQTVDQQKIFGTSVNYYEELAVPQEDHYYTYPRQVARKAYMKAMDIKKGPVHINVPLFEPLVPELDRKHFEAGRSPYKVFKPNYGDVFSCQNRSNNTSNPSNVSKASNIRNVSYTKNTTDN
;
A
#
# COMPACT_ATOMS: atom_id res chain seq x y z
N MET A 1 -10.66 -2.81 9.35
CA MET A 1 -9.75 -1.92 8.57
C MET A 1 -10.26 -0.48 8.53
N ALA A 2 -11.46 -0.17 8.01
CA ALA A 2 -11.94 1.22 7.88
C ALA A 2 -11.82 2.02 9.17
N MET A 3 -12.29 1.50 10.31
CA MET A 3 -12.16 2.16 11.62
C MET A 3 -10.72 2.56 11.97
N LEU A 4 -9.73 1.73 11.63
CA LEU A 4 -8.32 2.05 11.91
C LEU A 4 -7.81 3.21 11.06
N PHE A 5 -8.28 3.34 9.82
CA PHE A 5 -7.92 4.48 8.98
C PHE A 5 -8.58 5.77 9.43
N THR A 6 -9.82 5.72 9.95
CA THR A 6 -10.49 6.92 10.47
C THR A 6 -9.90 7.41 11.79
N GLU A 7 -9.39 6.49 12.62
CA GLU A 7 -8.77 6.83 13.91
C GLU A 7 -7.31 7.30 13.78
N TYR A 8 -6.68 7.06 12.64
CA TYR A 8 -5.29 7.44 12.43
C TYR A 8 -5.18 8.84 11.82
N GLU A 9 -4.64 9.79 12.56
CA GLU A 9 -4.52 11.21 12.18
C GLU A 9 -3.68 11.45 10.89
N GLY A 10 -2.97 10.45 10.40
CA GLY A 10 -2.13 10.55 9.20
C GLY A 10 -2.89 10.39 7.87
N PHE A 11 -4.21 10.11 7.91
CA PHE A 11 -5.04 9.94 6.71
C PHE A 11 -6.22 10.90 6.71
N GLU A 12 -6.46 11.51 5.57
CA GLU A 12 -7.73 12.17 5.28
C GLU A 12 -8.68 11.11 4.69
N THR A 13 -9.80 10.86 5.36
CA THR A 13 -10.72 9.77 5.02
C THR A 13 -12.02 10.29 4.45
N TYR A 14 -12.47 9.67 3.37
CA TYR A 14 -13.75 9.93 2.71
C TYR A 14 -14.59 8.67 2.73
N MET A 15 -15.85 8.79 3.10
CA MET A 15 -16.81 7.69 3.06
C MET A 15 -17.72 7.82 1.85
N ASN A 16 -17.87 6.73 1.11
CA ASN A 16 -18.82 6.63 0.01
C ASN A 16 -19.56 5.29 0.10
N ILE A 17 -20.88 5.31 -0.07
CA ILE A 17 -21.73 4.13 0.09
C ILE A 17 -21.63 3.21 -1.15
N ASP A 18 -21.39 3.77 -2.32
CA ASP A 18 -21.27 3.02 -3.57
C ASP A 18 -19.79 2.82 -3.92
N GLU A 19 -19.36 1.57 -3.99
CA GLU A 19 -17.95 1.21 -4.24
C GLU A 19 -17.45 1.69 -5.59
N ARG A 20 -18.26 1.60 -6.62
CA ARG A 20 -17.90 2.12 -7.96
C ARG A 20 -17.63 3.61 -7.91
N SER A 21 -18.53 4.37 -7.30
CA SER A 21 -18.38 5.82 -7.12
C SER A 21 -17.14 6.15 -6.27
N ALA A 22 -16.91 5.40 -5.18
CA ALA A 22 -15.72 5.53 -4.36
C ALA A 22 -14.44 5.34 -5.16
N SER A 23 -14.41 4.34 -6.05
CA SER A 23 -13.22 4.03 -6.84
C SER A 23 -12.90 5.13 -7.88
N PHE A 24 -13.90 5.72 -8.52
CA PHE A 24 -13.69 6.85 -9.43
C PHE A 24 -13.33 8.15 -8.70
N MET A 25 -13.88 8.36 -7.50
CA MET A 25 -13.45 9.46 -6.62
C MET A 25 -11.98 9.31 -6.25
N ALA A 26 -11.56 8.12 -5.82
CA ALA A 26 -10.16 7.82 -5.50
C ALA A 26 -9.24 8.02 -6.72
N LEU A 27 -9.68 7.61 -7.91
CA LEU A 27 -8.97 7.85 -9.16
C LEU A 27 -8.76 9.36 -9.41
N GLY A 28 -9.80 10.16 -9.21
CA GLY A 28 -9.74 11.62 -9.35
C GLY A 28 -8.75 12.25 -8.36
N ILE A 29 -8.81 11.86 -7.10
CA ILE A 29 -7.92 12.32 -6.04
C ILE A 29 -6.46 11.95 -6.37
N ALA A 30 -6.19 10.68 -6.68
CA ALA A 30 -4.83 10.21 -7.01
C ALA A 30 -4.26 10.92 -8.25
N LYS A 31 -5.10 11.23 -9.24
CA LYS A 31 -4.72 11.97 -10.44
C LYS A 31 -4.38 13.43 -10.14
N ALA A 32 -5.14 14.07 -9.25
CA ALA A 32 -4.94 15.45 -8.86
C ALA A 32 -3.67 15.63 -8.00
N TYR A 33 -3.50 14.80 -6.98
CA TYR A 33 -2.37 14.89 -6.06
C TYR A 33 -1.10 14.19 -6.56
N LYS A 34 -1.21 13.32 -7.58
CA LYS A 34 -0.12 12.48 -8.12
C LYS A 34 0.48 11.53 -7.09
N GLU A 35 -0.27 11.20 -6.06
CA GLU A 35 0.06 10.29 -4.97
C GLU A 35 -0.96 9.15 -4.89
N PRO A 36 -0.60 8.00 -4.31
CA PRO A 36 -1.52 6.88 -4.20
C PRO A 36 -2.70 7.20 -3.29
N THR A 37 -3.90 6.92 -3.76
CA THR A 37 -5.11 6.89 -2.93
C THR A 37 -5.36 5.47 -2.47
N VAL A 38 -5.76 5.29 -1.21
CA VAL A 38 -6.10 3.99 -0.64
C VAL A 38 -7.61 3.78 -0.70
N LEU A 39 -8.04 2.68 -1.31
CA LEU A 39 -9.43 2.21 -1.31
C LEU A 39 -9.57 1.04 -0.34
N VAL A 40 -10.57 1.10 0.52
CA VAL A 40 -10.89 0.04 1.48
C VAL A 40 -12.33 -0.41 1.26
N CYS A 41 -12.56 -1.71 1.12
CA CYS A 41 -13.90 -2.27 1.02
C CYS A 41 -14.07 -3.53 1.87
N THR A 42 -15.32 -3.92 2.07
CA THR A 42 -15.69 -5.19 2.68
C THR A 42 -15.42 -6.37 1.73
N SER A 43 -15.68 -7.59 2.19
CA SER A 43 -15.58 -8.81 1.37
C SER A 43 -16.77 -8.97 0.41
N GLY A 44 -16.69 -9.94 -0.46
CA GLY A 44 -17.74 -10.30 -1.42
C GLY A 44 -17.64 -9.49 -2.70
N SER A 45 -18.78 -9.13 -3.30
CA SER A 45 -18.84 -8.44 -4.58
C SER A 45 -18.35 -6.97 -4.54
N ALA A 46 -18.19 -6.39 -3.34
CA ALA A 46 -17.74 -5.01 -3.15
C ALA A 46 -16.46 -4.69 -3.94
N VAL A 47 -15.44 -5.54 -3.82
CA VAL A 47 -14.16 -5.35 -4.51
C VAL A 47 -14.30 -5.39 -6.03
N ALA A 48 -15.23 -6.19 -6.56
CA ALA A 48 -15.46 -6.28 -8.02
C ALA A 48 -15.95 -4.97 -8.63
N HIS A 49 -16.66 -4.14 -7.86
CA HIS A 49 -17.14 -2.83 -8.32
C HIS A 49 -16.01 -1.82 -8.56
N TYR A 50 -14.80 -2.08 -8.08
CA TYR A 50 -13.63 -1.25 -8.35
C TYR A 50 -13.02 -1.49 -9.73
N LEU A 51 -13.31 -2.62 -10.40
CA LEU A 51 -12.65 -3.00 -11.65
C LEU A 51 -12.68 -1.91 -12.74
N PRO A 52 -13.79 -1.20 -13.02
CA PRO A 52 -13.79 -0.15 -14.04
C PRO A 52 -12.75 0.96 -13.77
N ALA A 53 -12.63 1.39 -12.50
CA ALA A 53 -11.66 2.40 -12.13
C ALA A 53 -10.23 1.86 -12.12
N MET A 54 -10.03 0.57 -11.81
CA MET A 54 -8.71 -0.07 -11.88
C MET A 54 -8.22 -0.16 -13.33
N LEU A 55 -9.10 -0.48 -14.27
CA LEU A 55 -8.77 -0.43 -15.70
C LEU A 55 -8.32 0.98 -16.11
N GLU A 56 -9.09 2.00 -15.78
CA GLU A 56 -8.73 3.38 -16.10
C GLU A 56 -7.40 3.78 -15.44
N ALA A 57 -7.20 3.43 -14.16
CA ALA A 57 -5.98 3.70 -13.43
C ALA A 57 -4.75 3.03 -14.07
N GLN A 58 -4.91 1.79 -14.53
CA GLN A 58 -3.83 1.02 -15.16
C GLN A 58 -3.39 1.63 -16.49
N TYR A 59 -4.35 2.05 -17.32
CA TYR A 59 -4.04 2.64 -18.63
C TYR A 59 -3.60 4.10 -18.55
N SER A 60 -4.10 4.83 -17.55
CA SER A 60 -3.74 6.24 -17.33
C SER A 60 -2.52 6.43 -16.41
N GLY A 61 -1.92 5.36 -15.87
CA GLY A 61 -0.76 5.44 -15.00
C GLY A 61 -1.08 6.14 -13.66
N VAL A 62 -2.28 5.90 -13.10
CA VAL A 62 -2.71 6.51 -11.84
C VAL A 62 -2.52 5.54 -10.68
N PRO A 63 -1.75 5.91 -9.63
CA PRO A 63 -1.48 5.02 -8.52
C PRO A 63 -2.70 4.91 -7.58
N ILE A 64 -3.20 3.69 -7.38
CA ILE A 64 -4.26 3.37 -6.42
C ILE A 64 -3.85 2.13 -5.65
N ILE A 65 -4.07 2.11 -4.34
CA ILE A 65 -3.84 0.94 -3.48
C ILE A 65 -5.21 0.44 -3.00
N VAL A 66 -5.61 -0.74 -3.47
CA VAL A 66 -6.84 -1.39 -3.01
C VAL A 66 -6.53 -2.32 -1.85
N LEU A 67 -7.25 -2.15 -0.75
CA LEU A 67 -7.28 -3.05 0.40
C LEU A 67 -8.67 -3.67 0.50
N SER A 68 -8.85 -4.89 0.03
CA SER A 68 -10.10 -5.62 0.16
C SER A 68 -10.09 -6.51 1.39
N ALA A 69 -11.05 -6.34 2.31
CA ALA A 69 -11.26 -7.32 3.35
C ALA A 69 -11.75 -8.64 2.74
N ASP A 70 -11.34 -9.76 3.30
CA ASP A 70 -11.78 -11.08 2.84
C ASP A 70 -12.08 -12.01 4.00
N ARG A 71 -12.76 -13.10 3.70
CA ARG A 71 -12.94 -14.22 4.62
C ARG A 71 -11.67 -15.06 4.65
N PRO A 72 -11.35 -15.71 5.79
CA PRO A 72 -10.23 -16.64 5.85
C PRO A 72 -10.49 -17.84 4.94
N HIS A 73 -9.41 -18.47 4.46
CA HIS A 73 -9.48 -19.60 3.53
C HIS A 73 -10.40 -20.74 3.97
N THR A 74 -10.54 -20.94 5.28
CA THR A 74 -11.43 -21.97 5.87
C THR A 74 -12.91 -21.73 5.57
N LEU A 75 -13.28 -20.52 5.17
CA LEU A 75 -14.67 -20.16 4.84
C LEU A 75 -14.91 -20.06 3.32
N LEU A 76 -13.88 -20.28 2.49
CA LEU A 76 -14.03 -20.30 1.04
C LEU A 76 -14.71 -21.61 0.60
N HIS A 77 -15.59 -21.53 -0.38
CA HIS A 77 -16.26 -22.67 -1.02
C HIS A 77 -17.16 -23.54 -0.11
N VAL A 78 -17.49 -23.07 1.07
CA VAL A 78 -18.36 -23.78 2.04
C VAL A 78 -19.74 -23.13 2.22
N GLY A 79 -20.09 -22.18 1.35
CA GLY A 79 -21.39 -21.49 1.40
C GLY A 79 -21.47 -20.40 2.48
N ALA A 80 -20.34 -19.93 2.99
CA ALA A 80 -20.31 -18.82 3.94
C ALA A 80 -20.86 -17.53 3.28
N PRO A 81 -21.66 -16.71 4.01
CA PRO A 81 -22.27 -15.53 3.45
C PRO A 81 -21.22 -14.48 3.06
N GLN A 82 -21.51 -13.72 1.99
CA GLN A 82 -20.66 -12.63 1.50
C GLN A 82 -19.20 -13.08 1.22
N THR A 83 -19.06 -14.31 0.69
CA THR A 83 -17.77 -14.94 0.40
C THR A 83 -17.71 -15.28 -1.08
N VAL A 84 -16.71 -14.74 -1.76
CA VAL A 84 -16.40 -15.01 -3.17
C VAL A 84 -14.89 -15.23 -3.29
N ASP A 85 -14.44 -15.81 -4.38
CA ASP A 85 -13.01 -15.87 -4.68
C ASP A 85 -12.54 -14.47 -5.09
N GLN A 86 -11.80 -13.81 -4.21
CA GLN A 86 -11.23 -12.48 -4.42
C GLN A 86 -9.79 -12.52 -4.92
N GLN A 87 -9.20 -13.72 -5.00
CA GLN A 87 -7.81 -13.86 -5.43
C GLN A 87 -7.63 -13.34 -6.84
N LYS A 88 -6.75 -12.36 -6.99
CA LYS A 88 -6.44 -11.75 -8.29
C LYS A 88 -7.68 -11.28 -9.07
N ILE A 89 -8.73 -10.85 -8.40
CA ILE A 89 -10.01 -10.47 -9.02
C ILE A 89 -9.85 -9.40 -10.11
N PHE A 90 -8.81 -8.57 -10.05
CA PHE A 90 -8.50 -7.58 -11.08
C PHE A 90 -7.62 -8.11 -12.21
N GLY A 91 -7.18 -9.36 -12.16
CA GLY A 91 -6.35 -9.99 -13.18
C GLY A 91 -5.09 -9.18 -13.50
N THR A 92 -4.94 -8.81 -14.77
CA THR A 92 -3.81 -8.00 -15.28
C THR A 92 -4.03 -6.49 -15.14
N SER A 93 -5.15 -6.05 -14.56
CA SER A 93 -5.49 -4.64 -14.42
C SER A 93 -4.84 -3.98 -13.20
N VAL A 94 -3.90 -4.66 -12.55
CA VAL A 94 -3.11 -4.14 -11.43
C VAL A 94 -1.63 -4.46 -11.64
N ASN A 95 -0.75 -3.55 -11.20
CA ASN A 95 0.71 -3.74 -11.29
C ASN A 95 1.24 -4.77 -10.29
N TYR A 96 0.50 -5.00 -9.22
CA TYR A 96 0.88 -5.91 -8.16
C TYR A 96 -0.34 -6.42 -7.41
N TYR A 97 -0.29 -7.69 -7.03
CA TYR A 97 -1.25 -8.34 -6.16
C TYR A 97 -0.51 -9.06 -5.03
N GLU A 98 -1.03 -8.96 -3.83
CA GLU A 98 -0.60 -9.78 -2.68
C GLU A 98 -1.83 -10.14 -1.85
N GLU A 99 -1.86 -11.37 -1.34
CA GLU A 99 -2.78 -11.77 -0.30
C GLU A 99 -2.02 -11.84 1.01
N LEU A 100 -2.50 -11.11 2.02
CA LEU A 100 -1.90 -11.16 3.34
C LEU A 100 -2.19 -12.51 4.01
N ALA A 101 -1.24 -13.00 4.78
CA ALA A 101 -1.53 -14.07 5.74
C ALA A 101 -2.56 -13.58 6.75
N VAL A 102 -3.46 -14.47 7.16
CA VAL A 102 -4.41 -14.17 8.24
C VAL A 102 -3.62 -13.77 9.49
N PRO A 103 -3.95 -12.65 10.16
CA PRO A 103 -3.26 -12.22 11.36
C PRO A 103 -3.29 -13.32 12.45
N GLN A 104 -2.13 -13.60 13.03
CA GLN A 104 -1.96 -14.48 14.19
C GLN A 104 -1.25 -13.71 15.30
N GLU A 105 -1.43 -14.14 16.57
CA GLU A 105 -1.18 -13.27 17.73
C GLU A 105 0.26 -12.80 17.93
N ASP A 106 1.33 -13.38 17.39
CA ASP A 106 2.59 -13.05 18.04
C ASP A 106 3.74 -12.45 17.25
N HIS A 107 3.81 -12.40 15.95
CA HIS A 107 5.05 -11.90 15.32
C HIS A 107 4.93 -11.17 13.98
N TYR A 108 3.75 -10.69 13.62
CA TYR A 108 3.46 -10.29 12.24
C TYR A 108 3.50 -8.78 11.93
N TYR A 109 3.91 -7.92 12.85
CA TYR A 109 3.94 -6.47 12.59
C TYR A 109 4.87 -6.05 11.44
N THR A 110 5.91 -6.82 11.20
CA THR A 110 6.87 -6.52 10.13
C THR A 110 6.37 -6.92 8.76
N TYR A 111 5.66 -8.05 8.64
CA TYR A 111 5.18 -8.57 7.36
C TYR A 111 4.16 -7.63 6.69
N PRO A 112 3.04 -7.23 7.31
CA PRO A 112 2.12 -6.29 6.68
C PRO A 112 2.78 -4.96 6.31
N ARG A 113 3.72 -4.48 7.12
CA ARG A 113 4.48 -3.27 6.83
C ARG A 113 5.36 -3.42 5.57
N GLN A 114 6.02 -4.56 5.40
CA GLN A 114 6.82 -4.84 4.20
C GLN A 114 5.92 -4.93 2.96
N VAL A 115 4.76 -5.58 3.09
CA VAL A 115 3.77 -5.66 2.00
C VAL A 115 3.25 -4.27 1.65
N ALA A 116 2.87 -3.45 2.63
CA ALA A 116 2.42 -2.09 2.41
C ALA A 116 3.49 -1.23 1.70
N ARG A 117 4.74 -1.35 2.13
CA ARG A 117 5.87 -0.68 1.47
C ARG A 117 6.04 -1.14 0.02
N LYS A 118 5.99 -2.44 -0.22
CA LYS A 118 6.10 -3.03 -1.56
C LYS A 118 4.93 -2.57 -2.45
N ALA A 119 3.70 -2.55 -1.90
CA ALA A 119 2.52 -2.05 -2.60
C ALA A 119 2.70 -0.59 -3.03
N TYR A 120 3.14 0.28 -2.11
CA TYR A 120 3.41 1.68 -2.42
C TYR A 120 4.47 1.82 -3.53
N MET A 121 5.59 1.10 -3.42
CA MET A 121 6.65 1.11 -4.43
C MET A 121 6.13 0.65 -5.79
N LYS A 122 5.30 -0.40 -5.83
CA LYS A 122 4.72 -0.93 -7.06
C LYS A 122 3.66 -0.02 -7.67
N ALA A 123 2.90 0.70 -6.85
CA ALA A 123 1.95 1.71 -7.33
C ALA A 123 2.68 2.93 -7.95
N MET A 124 3.86 3.27 -7.42
CA MET A 124 4.66 4.44 -7.79
C MET A 124 5.86 4.12 -8.69
N ASP A 125 5.97 2.90 -9.20
CA ASP A 125 7.06 2.46 -10.09
C ASP A 125 7.10 3.31 -11.38
N ILE A 126 8.08 3.07 -12.27
CA ILE A 126 8.23 3.77 -13.56
C ILE A 126 6.90 3.80 -14.32
N LYS A 127 6.20 2.68 -14.40
CA LYS A 127 4.81 2.61 -14.84
C LYS A 127 3.91 2.64 -13.62
N LYS A 128 3.49 3.85 -13.22
CA LYS A 128 2.49 3.98 -12.14
C LYS A 128 1.21 3.23 -12.47
N GLY A 129 0.51 2.78 -11.45
CA GLY A 129 -0.75 2.09 -11.63
C GLY A 129 -1.32 1.52 -10.35
N PRO A 130 -2.49 0.87 -10.43
CA PRO A 130 -3.14 0.31 -9.27
C PRO A 130 -2.44 -0.95 -8.76
N VAL A 131 -2.58 -1.20 -7.46
CA VAL A 131 -2.15 -2.43 -6.79
C VAL A 131 -3.27 -2.95 -5.90
N HIS A 132 -3.31 -4.25 -5.65
CA HIS A 132 -4.34 -4.88 -4.86
C HIS A 132 -3.73 -5.74 -3.75
N ILE A 133 -4.15 -5.49 -2.52
CA ILE A 133 -3.84 -6.29 -1.34
C ILE A 133 -5.14 -6.90 -0.82
N ASN A 134 -5.25 -8.20 -0.86
CA ASN A 134 -6.35 -8.94 -0.27
C ASN A 134 -6.05 -9.25 1.20
N VAL A 135 -6.97 -8.96 2.10
CA VAL A 135 -6.74 -9.00 3.55
C VAL A 135 -7.74 -9.95 4.20
N PRO A 136 -7.44 -11.25 4.29
CA PRO A 136 -8.29 -12.20 4.99
C PRO A 136 -8.24 -11.95 6.51
N LEU A 137 -9.43 -11.92 7.15
CA LEU A 137 -9.58 -11.59 8.56
C LEU A 137 -10.52 -12.61 9.24
N PHE A 138 -10.14 -13.05 10.44
CA PHE A 138 -11.04 -13.77 11.33
C PHE A 138 -11.90 -12.81 12.15
N GLU A 139 -13.02 -13.30 12.66
CA GLU A 139 -13.78 -12.63 13.71
C GLU A 139 -13.05 -12.74 15.06
N PRO A 140 -13.16 -11.73 15.93
CA PRO A 140 -13.97 -10.52 15.83
C PRO A 140 -13.35 -9.47 14.90
N LEU A 141 -14.20 -8.80 14.09
CA LEU A 141 -13.76 -7.82 13.10
C LEU A 141 -13.63 -6.40 13.68
N VAL A 142 -14.19 -6.17 14.87
CA VAL A 142 -14.07 -4.87 15.55
C VAL A 142 -12.70 -4.81 16.21
N PRO A 143 -11.85 -3.85 15.82
CA PRO A 143 -10.52 -3.73 16.40
C PRO A 143 -10.60 -3.19 17.83
N GLU A 144 -9.69 -3.64 18.68
CA GLU A 144 -9.38 -2.94 19.92
C GLU A 144 -8.61 -1.67 19.56
N LEU A 145 -9.22 -0.49 19.81
CA LEU A 145 -8.63 0.80 19.51
C LEU A 145 -7.65 1.26 20.61
N ASP A 146 -6.87 0.34 21.17
CA ASP A 146 -5.82 0.69 22.11
C ASP A 146 -4.62 1.29 21.34
N ARG A 147 -4.27 2.54 21.69
CA ARG A 147 -3.13 3.27 21.09
C ARG A 147 -1.80 2.52 21.19
N LYS A 148 -1.65 1.65 22.17
CA LYS A 148 -0.43 0.81 22.31
C LYS A 148 -0.20 -0.09 21.10
N HIS A 149 -1.25 -0.59 20.46
CA HIS A 149 -1.15 -1.40 19.25
C HIS A 149 -0.70 -0.57 18.04
N PHE A 150 -1.11 0.70 17.94
CA PHE A 150 -0.60 1.59 16.89
C PHE A 150 0.88 1.90 17.06
N GLU A 151 1.35 2.05 18.29
CA GLU A 151 2.76 2.32 18.59
C GLU A 151 3.64 1.08 18.38
N ALA A 152 3.18 -0.11 18.75
CA ALA A 152 3.90 -1.35 18.52
C ALA A 152 4.22 -1.56 17.03
N GLY A 153 3.26 -1.24 16.15
CA GLY A 153 3.48 -1.26 14.70
C GLY A 153 4.50 -0.22 14.21
N ARG A 154 4.78 0.81 14.98
CA ARG A 154 5.77 1.87 14.68
C ARG A 154 7.14 1.64 15.29
N SER A 155 7.31 0.61 16.14
CA SER A 155 8.62 0.29 16.70
C SER A 155 9.69 0.34 15.61
N PRO A 156 10.83 1.00 15.83
CA PRO A 156 11.89 1.14 14.83
C PRO A 156 12.60 -0.19 14.64
N TYR A 157 11.92 -1.17 14.08
CA TYR A 157 12.66 -2.27 13.45
C TYR A 157 13.59 -1.60 12.44
N LYS A 158 14.88 -1.90 12.56
CA LYS A 158 15.87 -1.46 11.57
C LYS A 158 15.31 -1.80 10.19
N VAL A 159 14.71 -0.81 9.56
CA VAL A 159 14.21 -0.96 8.19
C VAL A 159 15.45 -1.29 7.39
N PHE A 160 15.53 -2.52 6.88
CA PHE A 160 16.52 -2.84 5.87
C PHE A 160 16.24 -1.89 4.71
N LYS A 161 17.01 -0.83 4.63
CA LYS A 161 17.02 0.04 3.46
C LYS A 161 17.81 -0.75 2.42
N PRO A 162 17.17 -1.31 1.39
CA PRO A 162 17.95 -1.83 0.29
C PRO A 162 18.76 -0.65 -0.25
N ASN A 163 20.05 -0.80 -0.24
CA ASN A 163 20.95 0.21 -0.77
C ASN A 163 20.88 0.13 -2.30
N TYR A 164 19.91 0.79 -2.91
CA TYR A 164 19.76 0.83 -4.36
C TYR A 164 20.91 1.56 -5.05
N GLY A 165 21.79 2.24 -4.29
CA GLY A 165 22.97 2.90 -4.82
C GLY A 165 23.95 1.93 -5.50
N ASP A 166 24.02 0.68 -5.05
CA ASP A 166 24.98 -0.29 -5.58
C ASP A 166 24.48 -1.02 -6.84
N VAL A 167 23.18 -1.00 -7.11
CA VAL A 167 22.61 -1.67 -8.30
C VAL A 167 22.79 -0.80 -9.57
N PHE A 168 22.89 0.52 -9.42
CA PHE A 168 23.09 1.43 -10.53
C PHE A 168 24.57 1.78 -10.79
N SER A 169 25.49 1.41 -9.89
CA SER A 169 26.93 1.66 -10.06
C SER A 169 27.63 0.68 -10.99
N CYS A 170 26.96 -0.40 -11.41
CA CYS A 170 27.55 -1.40 -12.29
C CYS A 170 27.55 -1.05 -13.80
N GLN A 171 26.96 0.06 -14.21
CA GLN A 171 26.89 0.42 -15.64
C GLN A 171 27.97 1.43 -16.12
N ASN A 172 28.85 1.93 -15.23
CA ASN A 172 29.92 2.83 -15.64
C ASN A 172 31.33 2.30 -15.35
N ARG A 173 31.58 1.01 -15.56
CA ARG A 173 32.93 0.50 -15.68
C ARG A 173 33.30 0.25 -17.15
N SER A 174 33.48 1.34 -17.88
CA SER A 174 34.35 1.31 -19.07
C SER A 174 35.28 2.54 -18.98
N ASN A 175 36.56 2.21 -18.81
CA ASN A 175 37.72 3.06 -19.07
C ASN A 175 37.92 4.28 -18.16
N ASN A 176 38.71 4.09 -17.07
CA ASN A 176 39.91 4.89 -16.91
C ASN A 176 40.81 4.33 -15.81
N THR A 177 41.95 3.80 -16.26
CA THR A 177 43.16 3.58 -15.42
C THR A 177 43.71 4.94 -15.01
N SER A 178 43.91 5.10 -13.73
CA SER A 178 44.99 5.86 -13.08
C SER A 178 44.54 6.74 -11.91
N ASN A 179 45.16 6.44 -10.81
CA ASN A 179 45.44 7.16 -9.55
C ASN A 179 44.46 7.04 -8.36
N PRO A 180 45.02 6.50 -7.26
CA PRO A 180 44.34 6.46 -5.96
C PRO A 180 44.83 7.63 -5.10
N SER A 181 44.02 8.65 -4.91
CA SER A 181 44.14 9.55 -3.74
C SER A 181 42.89 10.44 -3.70
N ASN A 182 42.08 10.23 -2.70
CA ASN A 182 41.21 11.15 -1.98
C ASN A 182 39.86 10.51 -1.60
N VAL A 183 39.92 9.80 -0.48
CA VAL A 183 38.72 9.52 0.30
C VAL A 183 38.51 10.69 1.24
N SER A 184 37.49 11.51 1.01
CA SER A 184 36.86 12.27 2.08
C SER A 184 35.52 12.86 1.61
N LYS A 185 34.51 12.57 2.42
CA LYS A 185 33.25 13.30 2.62
C LYS A 185 32.19 13.26 1.52
N ALA A 186 31.23 12.39 1.70
CA ALA A 186 29.85 12.66 1.30
C ALA A 186 28.89 12.28 2.43
N SER A 187 28.78 13.12 3.43
CA SER A 187 27.65 13.21 4.33
C SER A 187 26.71 14.24 3.74
N ASN A 188 25.50 13.87 3.39
CA ASN A 188 24.27 14.65 3.47
C ASN A 188 23.21 14.07 2.52
N ILE A 189 22.46 13.11 3.01
CA ILE A 189 21.13 12.87 2.46
C ILE A 189 20.16 13.38 3.51
N ARG A 190 19.50 14.49 3.15
CA ARG A 190 18.54 15.21 3.97
C ARG A 190 17.35 14.33 4.28
N ASN A 191 16.99 14.27 5.56
CA ASN A 191 15.69 13.82 6.04
C ASN A 191 14.62 14.71 5.40
N VAL A 192 13.75 14.12 4.60
CA VAL A 192 12.51 14.78 4.20
C VAL A 192 11.54 14.62 5.35
N SER A 193 11.48 15.60 6.21
CA SER A 193 10.42 15.81 7.17
C SER A 193 9.30 16.58 6.48
N TYR A 194 8.13 16.01 6.38
CA TYR A 194 6.93 16.74 5.97
C TYR A 194 6.48 17.62 7.12
N THR A 195 6.79 18.89 7.06
CA THR A 195 6.17 19.91 7.91
C THR A 195 4.93 20.46 7.19
N LYS A 196 3.78 20.30 7.84
CA LYS A 196 2.55 21.01 7.48
C LYS A 196 2.79 22.50 7.64
N ASN A 197 2.77 23.27 6.59
CA ASN A 197 2.63 24.72 6.66
C ASN A 197 1.14 25.03 6.83
N THR A 198 0.73 25.29 8.07
CA THR A 198 -0.47 26.05 8.38
C THR A 198 -0.10 27.52 8.18
N THR A 199 -0.55 28.14 7.12
CA THR A 199 -0.63 29.61 7.05
C THR A 199 -2.08 29.98 7.31
N ASP A 200 -2.29 30.56 8.50
CA ASP A 200 -3.45 31.39 8.79
C ASP A 200 -3.43 32.61 7.85
N ASN A 201 -4.55 32.83 7.18
CA ASN A 201 -5.24 34.12 6.99
C ASN A 201 -6.58 33.85 6.34
#